data_151e6d64756519ace71a76badd4b23f2
#
_entry.id   151e6d64756519ace71a76badd4b23f2
#
_cell.length_a   1.000
_cell.length_b   1.000
_cell.length_c   1.000
_cell.angle_alpha   90.00
_cell.angle_beta   90.00
_cell.angle_gamma   90.00
#
_symmetry.space_group_name_H-M   'P 1'
#
loop_
_entity.id
_entity.type
_entity.pdbx_description
1 polymer ?
#
loop_
_entity_poly.entity_id
_entity_poly.type
_entity_poly.pdbx_seq_one_letter_code
_entity_poly.pdbx_strand_id
1 'polypeptide(L)'
;MREMMRDYLKNNDISIKDGTDVNSIMRDMMSVLLEGALDEELDEELGYSKYDYRNKETDNSRNGHSSKTMHTSYGDMDVAIPRDRNGDYEPQLIKKYQNTVTQDMEEKILSMYAKGMTTGDIESHMRELYDIDISDSTISRITDKILPIVKEWQERPLEEVYAVVFMDAIHYHVRSEGRIVKRAVYIALGIDMNGKKDVLGMYVGENESAKFWLSIMNGLKNRGVEDILIACVDGLNGFPQAIEAVYPKTEIQQCIIHQIRNSTKFVSYKDIKKLMADLKLVYAAPTEETALNELELFKDKWDSKYPKIYKSWHDNWATLSTYFKYPEAVRRLIYTTNAIEGFNRQLRKVTKSKTVFPSDDSLLKMLYLATMDITKKWTGHRQD
;
A
#
# COMPACT_ATOMS: atom_id res chain seq x y z
N MET A 1 -13.22 -37.38 -19.97
CA MET A 1 -13.38 -36.61 -18.71
C MET A 1 -14.85 -36.34 -18.33
N ARG A 2 -15.68 -35.63 -19.13
CA ARG A 2 -17.10 -35.36 -18.77
C ARG A 2 -17.96 -36.64 -18.61
N GLU A 3 -17.75 -37.63 -19.44
CA GLU A 3 -18.43 -38.94 -19.33
C GLU A 3 -18.00 -39.70 -18.08
N MET A 4 -16.70 -39.75 -17.84
CA MET A 4 -16.09 -40.38 -16.66
C MET A 4 -16.63 -39.77 -15.36
N MET A 5 -16.76 -38.41 -15.31
CA MET A 5 -17.38 -37.75 -14.17
C MET A 5 -18.87 -38.10 -14.01
N ARG A 6 -19.64 -38.17 -15.10
CA ARG A 6 -21.05 -38.57 -15.03
C ARG A 6 -21.19 -40.00 -14.52
N ASP A 7 -20.34 -40.90 -14.98
CA ASP A 7 -20.32 -42.27 -14.53
C ASP A 7 -19.89 -42.41 -13.07
N TYR A 8 -18.89 -41.63 -12.63
CA TYR A 8 -18.49 -41.55 -11.23
C TYR A 8 -19.63 -41.09 -10.31
N LEU A 9 -20.34 -40.03 -10.67
CA LEU A 9 -21.49 -39.51 -9.89
C LEU A 9 -22.62 -40.52 -9.83
N LYS A 10 -22.91 -41.24 -10.93
CA LYS A 10 -23.94 -42.27 -10.99
C LYS A 10 -23.61 -43.53 -10.20
N ASN A 11 -22.36 -43.98 -10.32
CA ASN A 11 -21.93 -45.25 -9.71
C ASN A 11 -21.72 -45.16 -8.19
N ASN A 12 -21.58 -43.94 -7.66
CA ASN A 12 -21.36 -43.68 -6.22
C ASN A 12 -22.65 -43.09 -5.56
N ASP A 13 -23.78 -43.05 -6.26
CA ASP A 13 -25.05 -42.52 -5.74
C ASP A 13 -24.92 -41.11 -5.12
N ILE A 14 -24.03 -40.27 -5.69
CA ILE A 14 -23.77 -38.93 -5.18
C ILE A 14 -24.91 -38.00 -5.56
N SER A 15 -25.67 -37.56 -4.58
CA SER A 15 -26.75 -36.60 -4.74
C SER A 15 -26.27 -35.19 -4.38
N ILE A 16 -26.16 -34.33 -5.38
CA ILE A 16 -25.79 -32.93 -5.22
C ILE A 16 -27.07 -32.16 -4.88
N LYS A 17 -27.13 -31.60 -3.67
CA LYS A 17 -28.27 -30.79 -3.19
C LYS A 17 -27.97 -29.30 -3.19
N ASP A 18 -26.72 -28.94 -2.91
CA ASP A 18 -26.29 -27.56 -2.83
C ASP A 18 -24.81 -27.36 -3.23
N GLY A 19 -24.29 -26.12 -3.09
CA GLY A 19 -22.93 -25.78 -3.42
C GLY A 19 -21.90 -26.42 -2.49
N THR A 20 -22.28 -26.83 -1.28
CA THR A 20 -21.39 -27.49 -0.32
C THR A 20 -21.04 -28.90 -0.78
N ASP A 21 -22.03 -29.63 -1.32
CA ASP A 21 -21.80 -30.93 -1.91
C ASP A 21 -20.86 -30.87 -3.10
N VAL A 22 -21.02 -29.83 -3.95
CA VAL A 22 -20.08 -29.57 -5.08
C VAL A 22 -18.65 -29.32 -4.57
N ASN A 23 -18.49 -28.49 -3.54
CA ASN A 23 -17.19 -28.19 -2.96
C ASN A 23 -16.51 -29.44 -2.37
N SER A 24 -17.28 -30.32 -1.72
CA SER A 24 -16.78 -31.59 -1.21
C SER A 24 -16.23 -32.48 -2.33
N ILE A 25 -17.00 -32.67 -3.39
CA ILE A 25 -16.59 -33.46 -4.55
C ILE A 25 -15.34 -32.87 -5.20
N MET A 26 -15.28 -31.54 -5.32
CA MET A 26 -14.11 -30.87 -5.90
C MET A 26 -12.85 -31.06 -5.04
N ARG A 27 -12.97 -31.04 -3.72
CA ARG A 27 -11.85 -31.36 -2.80
C ARG A 27 -11.35 -32.77 -2.99
N ASP A 28 -12.26 -33.76 -2.97
CA ASP A 28 -11.91 -35.18 -3.15
C ASP A 28 -11.23 -35.41 -4.49
N MET A 29 -11.71 -34.81 -5.56
CA MET A 29 -11.10 -34.92 -6.88
C MET A 29 -9.70 -34.26 -6.92
N MET A 30 -9.55 -33.08 -6.31
CA MET A 30 -8.25 -32.39 -6.26
C MET A 30 -7.24 -33.19 -5.45
N SER A 31 -7.65 -33.79 -4.32
CA SER A 31 -6.80 -34.62 -3.49
C SER A 31 -6.25 -35.83 -4.32
N VAL A 32 -7.14 -36.57 -4.98
CA VAL A 32 -6.76 -37.72 -5.80
C VAL A 32 -5.82 -37.34 -6.96
N LEU A 33 -6.08 -36.21 -7.63
CA LEU A 33 -5.23 -35.73 -8.72
C LEU A 33 -3.84 -35.33 -8.22
N LEU A 34 -3.75 -34.62 -7.09
CA LEU A 34 -2.49 -34.21 -6.49
C LEU A 34 -1.69 -35.42 -5.97
N GLU A 35 -2.33 -36.35 -5.30
CA GLU A 35 -1.68 -37.58 -4.80
C GLU A 35 -1.11 -38.41 -5.96
N GLY A 36 -1.88 -38.55 -7.06
CA GLY A 36 -1.40 -39.22 -8.27
C GLY A 36 -0.18 -38.56 -8.89
N ALA A 37 -0.21 -37.23 -9.01
CA ALA A 37 0.91 -36.47 -9.56
C ALA A 37 2.16 -36.50 -8.64
N LEU A 38 1.97 -36.49 -7.32
CA LEU A 38 3.07 -36.64 -6.35
C LEU A 38 3.68 -38.07 -6.39
N ASP A 39 2.84 -39.09 -6.55
CA ASP A 39 3.34 -40.46 -6.72
C ASP A 39 4.15 -40.62 -8.01
N GLU A 40 3.71 -40.00 -9.13
CA GLU A 40 4.47 -39.96 -10.39
C GLU A 40 5.80 -39.20 -10.21
N GLU A 41 5.81 -38.07 -9.52
CA GLU A 41 7.03 -37.30 -9.21
C GLU A 41 8.04 -38.17 -8.41
N LEU A 42 7.55 -38.92 -7.41
CA LEU A 42 8.41 -39.85 -6.66
C LEU A 42 8.87 -41.03 -7.52
N ASP A 43 8.06 -41.53 -8.46
CA ASP A 43 8.43 -42.57 -9.39
C ASP A 43 9.59 -42.12 -10.29
N GLU A 44 9.53 -40.89 -10.81
CA GLU A 44 10.61 -40.30 -11.61
C GLU A 44 11.88 -40.10 -10.79
N GLU A 45 11.79 -39.60 -9.56
CA GLU A 45 12.94 -39.39 -8.67
C GLU A 45 13.63 -40.70 -8.29
N LEU A 46 12.88 -41.76 -8.04
CA LEU A 46 13.41 -43.08 -7.68
C LEU A 46 13.82 -43.91 -8.89
N GLY A 47 13.40 -43.53 -10.09
CA GLY A 47 13.69 -44.26 -11.34
C GLY A 47 12.91 -45.58 -11.48
N TYR A 48 11.89 -45.86 -10.67
CA TYR A 48 11.04 -47.04 -10.79
C TYR A 48 9.61 -46.76 -10.27
N SER A 49 8.61 -47.39 -10.94
CA SER A 49 7.21 -47.25 -10.53
C SER A 49 6.82 -48.15 -9.36
N LYS A 50 5.72 -47.84 -8.70
CA LYS A 50 5.18 -48.64 -7.60
C LYS A 50 4.96 -50.09 -8.04
N TYR A 51 5.51 -51.06 -7.29
CA TYR A 51 5.53 -52.53 -7.59
C TYR A 51 6.51 -52.99 -8.68
N ASP A 52 7.25 -52.11 -9.36
CA ASP A 52 8.26 -52.53 -10.37
C ASP A 52 9.64 -52.68 -9.73
N TYR A 53 9.79 -53.71 -8.88
CA TYR A 53 11.05 -54.00 -8.22
C TYR A 53 12.12 -54.59 -9.15
N ARG A 54 11.76 -55.01 -10.36
CA ARG A 54 12.69 -55.59 -11.32
C ARG A 54 13.60 -54.58 -11.98
N ASN A 55 13.08 -53.35 -12.14
CA ASN A 55 13.80 -52.24 -12.74
C ASN A 55 14.35 -51.25 -11.72
N LYS A 56 14.40 -51.64 -10.45
CA LYS A 56 14.92 -50.82 -9.38
C LYS A 56 16.44 -50.76 -9.43
N GLU A 57 17.03 -49.62 -9.81
CA GLU A 57 18.46 -49.37 -9.87
C GLU A 57 19.01 -48.55 -8.69
N THR A 58 18.16 -48.12 -7.77
CA THR A 58 18.50 -47.26 -6.59
C THR A 58 18.44 -48.07 -5.29
N ASP A 59 19.27 -47.70 -4.31
CA ASP A 59 19.20 -48.23 -2.94
C ASP A 59 18.07 -47.61 -2.14
N ASN A 60 17.49 -46.46 -2.59
CA ASN A 60 16.38 -45.81 -1.96
C ASN A 60 15.03 -46.51 -2.24
N SER A 61 14.05 -46.32 -1.39
CA SER A 61 12.75 -47.01 -1.50
C SER A 61 11.64 -46.10 -1.02
N ARG A 62 10.40 -46.32 -1.50
CA ARG A 62 9.22 -45.71 -0.95
C ARG A 62 9.02 -46.01 0.53
N ASN A 63 8.60 -45.05 1.32
CA ASN A 63 8.40 -45.16 2.77
C ASN A 63 7.02 -44.64 3.21
N GLY A 64 5.98 -45.05 2.48
CA GLY A 64 4.61 -44.62 2.79
C GLY A 64 4.36 -43.15 2.47
N HIS A 65 3.32 -42.61 3.10
CA HIS A 65 2.86 -41.22 2.93
C HIS A 65 2.77 -40.49 4.27
N SER A 66 2.87 -39.18 4.25
CA SER A 66 2.50 -38.29 5.37
C SER A 66 1.27 -37.50 4.97
N SER A 67 0.32 -37.33 5.89
CA SER A 67 -0.84 -36.43 5.65
C SER A 67 -0.45 -34.97 5.80
N LYS A 68 -0.94 -34.13 4.90
CA LYS A 68 -0.77 -32.70 4.92
C LYS A 68 -2.08 -32.02 4.54
N THR A 69 -2.60 -31.19 5.44
CA THR A 69 -3.81 -30.39 5.13
C THR A 69 -3.45 -29.21 4.23
N MET A 70 -4.15 -29.14 3.11
CA MET A 70 -4.03 -28.07 2.12
C MET A 70 -5.28 -27.23 2.06
N HIS A 71 -5.10 -25.90 2.12
CA HIS A 71 -6.20 -24.95 2.02
C HIS A 71 -6.50 -24.64 0.55
N THR A 72 -7.76 -24.81 0.14
CA THR A 72 -8.20 -24.54 -1.23
C THR A 72 -9.39 -23.58 -1.26
N SER A 73 -9.76 -23.09 -2.44
CA SER A 73 -10.98 -22.28 -2.62
C SER A 73 -12.28 -23.07 -2.38
N TYR A 74 -12.19 -24.40 -2.22
CA TYR A 74 -13.31 -25.31 -1.94
C TYR A 74 -13.33 -25.80 -0.49
N GLY A 75 -12.44 -25.30 0.38
CA GLY A 75 -12.25 -25.70 1.76
C GLY A 75 -10.95 -26.50 1.98
N ASP A 76 -10.76 -26.95 3.23
CA ASP A 76 -9.58 -27.72 3.61
C ASP A 76 -9.67 -29.16 3.06
N MET A 77 -8.55 -29.66 2.55
CA MET A 77 -8.42 -31.04 2.10
C MET A 77 -7.11 -31.64 2.59
N ASP A 78 -7.14 -32.90 2.96
CA ASP A 78 -5.94 -33.66 3.29
C ASP A 78 -5.38 -34.32 2.03
N VAL A 79 -4.05 -34.19 1.86
CA VAL A 79 -3.31 -34.79 0.77
C VAL A 79 -2.24 -35.71 1.32
N ALA A 80 -2.16 -36.92 0.81
CA ALA A 80 -1.15 -37.88 1.15
C ALA A 80 0.14 -37.61 0.38
N ILE A 81 1.14 -37.03 1.05
CA ILE A 81 2.46 -36.72 0.46
C ILE A 81 3.35 -37.97 0.55
N PRO A 82 3.81 -38.52 -0.58
CA PRO A 82 4.68 -39.70 -0.58
C PRO A 82 6.05 -39.37 -0.01
N ARG A 83 6.71 -40.37 0.58
CA ARG A 83 8.02 -40.25 1.18
C ARG A 83 8.93 -41.38 0.70
N ASP A 84 10.21 -41.07 0.57
CA ASP A 84 11.29 -42.04 0.38
C ASP A 84 11.87 -42.46 1.73
N ARG A 85 12.68 -43.52 1.72
CA ARG A 85 13.29 -44.09 2.92
C ARG A 85 14.47 -43.27 3.44
N ASN A 86 15.23 -42.66 2.54
CA ASN A 86 16.39 -41.85 2.87
C ASN A 86 15.98 -40.41 3.36
N GLY A 87 14.81 -39.93 2.94
CA GLY A 87 14.35 -38.58 3.24
C GLY A 87 14.95 -37.51 2.32
N ASP A 88 15.45 -37.92 1.16
CA ASP A 88 16.07 -37.04 0.15
C ASP A 88 15.05 -36.43 -0.79
N TYR A 89 13.87 -37.06 -0.95
CA TYR A 89 12.82 -36.59 -1.83
C TYR A 89 12.14 -35.32 -1.28
N GLU A 90 12.21 -34.24 -2.03
CA GLU A 90 11.50 -32.98 -1.77
C GLU A 90 10.49 -32.72 -2.90
N PRO A 91 9.17 -32.87 -2.64
CA PRO A 91 8.14 -32.61 -3.64
C PRO A 91 8.22 -31.22 -4.22
N GLN A 92 8.22 -31.10 -5.54
CA GLN A 92 8.19 -29.79 -6.25
C GLN A 92 6.76 -29.29 -6.39
N LEU A 93 5.80 -30.20 -6.59
CA LEU A 93 4.38 -29.90 -6.75
C LEU A 93 3.78 -29.28 -5.48
N ILE A 94 4.15 -29.80 -4.30
CA ILE A 94 3.71 -29.28 -2.99
C ILE A 94 4.94 -29.15 -2.08
N LYS A 95 5.51 -27.96 -2.01
CA LYS A 95 6.71 -27.70 -1.22
C LYS A 95 6.46 -27.90 0.29
N LYS A 96 7.52 -28.21 1.05
CA LYS A 96 7.49 -28.58 2.48
C LYS A 96 6.63 -27.69 3.37
N TYR A 97 6.62 -26.37 3.14
CA TYR A 97 5.88 -25.39 3.94
C TYR A 97 4.71 -24.74 3.20
N GLN A 98 4.32 -25.25 2.06
CA GLN A 98 3.19 -24.77 1.27
C GLN A 98 1.90 -25.38 1.82
N ASN A 99 1.01 -24.57 2.36
CA ASN A 99 -0.29 -25.01 2.90
C ASN A 99 -1.47 -24.62 1.99
N THR A 100 -1.22 -23.94 0.89
CA THR A 100 -2.27 -23.46 -0.03
C THR A 100 -2.03 -24.07 -1.40
N VAL A 101 -3.06 -24.64 -2.00
CA VAL A 101 -2.99 -25.28 -3.33
C VAL A 101 -3.08 -24.25 -4.45
N THR A 102 -3.72 -23.11 -4.21
CA THR A 102 -4.01 -22.14 -5.26
C THR A 102 -3.49 -20.74 -4.92
N GLN A 103 -2.79 -20.14 -5.87
CA GLN A 103 -2.42 -18.73 -5.89
C GLN A 103 -3.66 -17.82 -5.68
N ASP A 104 -4.82 -18.23 -6.14
CA ASP A 104 -6.12 -17.55 -5.99
C ASP A 104 -6.47 -17.25 -4.52
N MET A 105 -6.15 -18.16 -3.57
CA MET A 105 -6.43 -17.95 -2.15
C MET A 105 -5.51 -16.90 -1.54
N GLU A 106 -4.21 -16.94 -1.85
CA GLU A 106 -3.28 -15.91 -1.39
C GLU A 106 -3.70 -14.53 -1.93
N GLU A 107 -4.11 -14.46 -3.19
CA GLU A 107 -4.61 -13.22 -3.80
C GLU A 107 -5.88 -12.70 -3.10
N LYS A 108 -6.82 -13.58 -2.71
CA LYS A 108 -7.99 -13.20 -1.92
C LYS A 108 -7.61 -12.64 -0.55
N ILE A 109 -6.70 -13.30 0.16
CA ILE A 109 -6.18 -12.84 1.47
C ILE A 109 -5.52 -11.47 1.31
N LEU A 110 -4.66 -11.29 0.31
CA LEU A 110 -4.01 -10.01 0.02
C LEU A 110 -5.02 -8.91 -0.35
N SER A 111 -6.06 -9.26 -1.10
CA SER A 111 -7.15 -8.33 -1.45
C SER A 111 -7.93 -7.88 -0.22
N MET A 112 -8.27 -8.78 0.70
CA MET A 112 -8.95 -8.46 1.97
C MET A 112 -8.05 -7.58 2.85
N TYR A 113 -6.77 -7.92 2.95
CA TYR A 113 -5.79 -7.12 3.70
C TYR A 113 -5.64 -5.71 3.10
N ALA A 114 -5.58 -5.58 1.76
CA ALA A 114 -5.54 -4.31 1.04
C ALA A 114 -6.76 -3.40 1.31
N LYS A 115 -7.91 -4.01 1.64
CA LYS A 115 -9.14 -3.29 2.01
C LYS A 115 -9.22 -2.92 3.50
N GLY A 116 -8.19 -3.23 4.28
CA GLY A 116 -8.06 -2.80 5.67
C GLY A 116 -8.49 -3.84 6.70
N MET A 117 -8.80 -5.07 6.32
CA MET A 117 -9.11 -6.14 7.27
C MET A 117 -7.86 -6.51 8.10
N THR A 118 -8.06 -6.79 9.37
CA THR A 118 -6.99 -7.35 10.21
C THR A 118 -6.75 -8.82 9.86
N THR A 119 -5.63 -9.39 10.27
CA THR A 119 -5.36 -10.81 10.09
C THR A 119 -6.42 -11.68 10.78
N GLY A 120 -6.87 -11.29 11.98
CA GLY A 120 -7.97 -11.96 12.68
C GLY A 120 -9.34 -11.81 12.00
N ASP A 121 -9.64 -10.62 11.40
CA ASP A 121 -10.87 -10.47 10.61
C ASP A 121 -10.83 -11.36 9.37
N ILE A 122 -9.67 -11.48 8.72
CA ILE A 122 -9.47 -12.35 7.55
C ILE A 122 -9.64 -13.82 7.97
N GLU A 123 -9.06 -14.24 9.10
CA GLU A 123 -9.24 -15.59 9.65
C GLU A 123 -10.72 -15.91 9.84
N SER A 124 -11.47 -15.03 10.53
CA SER A 124 -12.92 -15.21 10.74
C SER A 124 -13.67 -15.26 9.42
N HIS A 125 -13.36 -14.38 8.50
CA HIS A 125 -14.01 -14.30 7.19
C HIS A 125 -13.74 -15.54 6.31
N MET A 126 -12.50 -16.06 6.34
CA MET A 126 -12.13 -17.28 5.63
C MET A 126 -12.88 -18.49 6.19
N ARG A 127 -13.04 -18.59 7.51
CA ARG A 127 -13.81 -19.64 8.15
C ARG A 127 -15.31 -19.55 7.82
N GLU A 128 -15.90 -18.35 7.92
CA GLU A 128 -17.34 -18.15 7.72
C GLU A 128 -17.80 -18.33 6.29
N LEU A 129 -17.03 -17.84 5.30
CA LEU A 129 -17.47 -17.84 3.89
C LEU A 129 -16.91 -18.98 3.06
N TYR A 130 -15.74 -19.52 3.44
CA TYR A 130 -15.03 -20.51 2.64
C TYR A 130 -14.85 -21.85 3.37
N ASP A 131 -15.29 -21.94 4.64
CA ASP A 131 -15.09 -23.12 5.49
C ASP A 131 -13.60 -23.55 5.55
N ILE A 132 -12.72 -22.54 5.67
CA ILE A 132 -11.27 -22.71 5.68
C ILE A 132 -10.75 -22.27 7.04
N ASP A 133 -10.05 -23.16 7.73
CA ASP A 133 -9.40 -22.87 9.02
C ASP A 133 -7.93 -22.47 8.79
N ILE A 134 -7.69 -21.18 8.57
CA ILE A 134 -6.37 -20.60 8.38
C ILE A 134 -6.00 -19.71 9.56
N SER A 135 -4.85 -19.96 10.19
CA SER A 135 -4.44 -19.19 11.37
C SER A 135 -3.98 -17.77 11.03
N ASP A 136 -4.16 -16.84 11.99
CA ASP A 136 -3.62 -15.46 11.95
C ASP A 136 -2.13 -15.42 11.57
N SER A 137 -1.34 -16.34 12.10
CA SER A 137 0.10 -16.46 11.79
C SER A 137 0.37 -16.85 10.32
N THR A 138 -0.46 -17.71 9.74
CA THR A 138 -0.36 -18.09 8.32
C THR A 138 -0.75 -16.92 7.42
N ILE A 139 -1.81 -16.19 7.77
CA ILE A 139 -2.21 -14.96 7.06
C ILE A 139 -1.11 -13.92 7.13
N SER A 140 -0.48 -13.73 8.30
CA SER A 140 0.66 -12.83 8.45
C SER A 140 1.81 -13.23 7.52
N ARG A 141 2.17 -14.51 7.46
CA ARG A 141 3.22 -15.02 6.57
C ARG A 141 2.89 -14.84 5.08
N ILE A 142 1.63 -15.02 4.69
CA ILE A 142 1.19 -14.74 3.30
C ILE A 142 1.36 -13.26 2.98
N THR A 143 0.94 -12.38 3.89
CA THR A 143 1.10 -10.93 3.67
C THR A 143 2.57 -10.49 3.71
N ASP A 144 3.46 -11.20 4.42
CA ASP A 144 4.89 -10.89 4.48
C ASP A 144 5.60 -11.13 3.15
N LYS A 145 5.08 -12.00 2.28
CA LYS A 145 5.59 -12.20 0.90
C LYS A 145 5.59 -10.90 0.07
N ILE A 146 4.84 -9.90 0.49
CA ILE A 146 4.77 -8.59 -0.18
C ILE A 146 5.97 -7.71 0.16
N LEU A 147 6.67 -7.90 1.29
CA LEU A 147 7.77 -7.02 1.71
C LEU A 147 8.90 -6.88 0.69
N PRO A 148 9.39 -7.95 0.05
CA PRO A 148 10.38 -7.82 -1.03
C PRO A 148 9.86 -6.97 -2.20
N ILE A 149 8.59 -7.16 -2.58
CA ILE A 149 7.94 -6.41 -3.68
C ILE A 149 7.80 -4.93 -3.30
N VAL A 150 7.46 -4.62 -2.04
CA VAL A 150 7.43 -3.25 -1.51
C VAL A 150 8.79 -2.60 -1.63
N LYS A 151 9.86 -3.32 -1.26
CA LYS A 151 11.24 -2.82 -1.34
C LYS A 151 11.63 -2.53 -2.79
N GLU A 152 11.39 -3.46 -3.70
CA GLU A 152 11.64 -3.28 -5.14
C GLU A 152 10.87 -2.07 -5.69
N TRP A 153 9.58 -1.94 -5.32
CA TRP A 153 8.77 -0.78 -5.71
C TRP A 153 9.33 0.54 -5.16
N GLN A 154 9.79 0.55 -3.92
CA GLN A 154 10.41 1.74 -3.29
C GLN A 154 11.75 2.12 -3.96
N GLU A 155 12.49 1.14 -4.47
CA GLU A 155 13.81 1.33 -5.09
C GLU A 155 13.73 1.47 -6.62
N ARG A 156 12.56 1.32 -7.23
CA ARG A 156 12.41 1.38 -8.69
C ARG A 156 12.91 2.70 -9.29
N PRO A 157 13.46 2.68 -10.53
CA PRO A 157 13.77 3.89 -11.27
C PRO A 157 12.53 4.78 -11.41
N LEU A 158 12.75 6.09 -11.44
CA LEU A 158 11.72 7.12 -11.62
C LEU A 158 11.99 7.91 -12.91
N GLU A 159 11.03 8.74 -13.31
CA GLU A 159 11.22 9.67 -14.41
C GLU A 159 12.29 10.72 -14.04
N GLU A 160 13.03 11.19 -15.05
CA GLU A 160 14.11 12.19 -14.84
C GLU A 160 13.57 13.53 -14.36
N VAL A 161 12.38 13.93 -14.82
CA VAL A 161 11.80 15.24 -14.51
C VAL A 161 10.32 15.10 -14.09
N TYR A 162 10.00 15.76 -13.00
CA TYR A 162 8.61 15.91 -12.54
C TYR A 162 8.18 17.38 -12.60
N ALA A 163 7.01 17.64 -13.23
CA ALA A 163 6.43 18.97 -13.27
C ALA A 163 6.03 19.46 -11.87
N VAL A 164 5.40 18.59 -11.08
CA VAL A 164 5.00 18.89 -9.70
C VAL A 164 5.25 17.68 -8.81
N VAL A 165 5.83 17.89 -7.64
CA VAL A 165 5.89 16.88 -6.58
C VAL A 165 5.21 17.40 -5.33
N PHE A 166 4.19 16.68 -4.87
CA PHE A 166 3.51 16.94 -3.60
C PHE A 166 4.14 16.09 -2.51
N MET A 167 4.41 16.68 -1.36
CA MET A 167 5.03 16.02 -0.23
C MET A 167 4.23 16.33 1.03
N ASP A 168 3.82 15.28 1.74
CA ASP A 168 3.01 15.38 2.97
C ASP A 168 3.32 14.18 3.88
N ALA A 169 3.02 14.30 5.16
CA ALA A 169 3.16 13.23 6.12
C ALA A 169 1.84 12.94 6.84
N ILE A 170 1.51 11.66 6.93
CA ILE A 170 0.39 11.19 7.73
C ILE A 170 0.89 10.35 8.91
N HIS A 171 0.18 10.43 10.03
CA HIS A 171 0.62 9.80 11.26
C HIS A 171 -0.23 8.59 11.61
N TYR A 172 0.45 7.53 12.07
CA TYR A 172 -0.15 6.30 12.55
C TYR A 172 0.42 5.89 13.91
N HIS A 173 -0.30 5.04 14.63
CA HIS A 173 0.20 4.41 15.83
C HIS A 173 0.69 2.99 15.50
N VAL A 174 1.89 2.69 15.96
CA VAL A 174 2.56 1.41 15.71
C VAL A 174 3.10 0.87 17.03
N ARG A 175 3.05 -0.43 17.22
CA ARG A 175 3.68 -1.10 18.37
C ARG A 175 5.18 -1.30 18.06
N SER A 176 6.03 -0.76 18.92
CA SER A 176 7.48 -0.90 18.85
C SER A 176 8.00 -1.15 20.26
N GLU A 177 8.79 -2.19 20.45
CA GLU A 177 9.39 -2.55 21.74
C GLU A 177 8.38 -2.60 22.92
N GLY A 178 7.20 -3.17 22.67
CA GLY A 178 6.13 -3.29 23.68
C GLY A 178 5.35 -2.00 23.94
N ARG A 179 5.67 -0.88 23.28
CA ARG A 179 5.01 0.43 23.45
C ARG A 179 4.29 0.85 22.17
N ILE A 180 3.24 1.66 22.33
CA ILE A 180 2.58 2.29 21.20
C ILE A 180 3.27 3.63 20.94
N VAL A 181 3.88 3.76 19.76
CA VAL A 181 4.57 4.96 19.30
C VAL A 181 3.84 5.58 18.12
N LYS A 182 3.99 6.90 17.96
CA LYS A 182 3.48 7.60 16.79
C LYS A 182 4.55 7.56 15.70
N ARG A 183 4.20 7.07 14.51
CA ARG A 183 5.05 7.06 13.31
C ARG A 183 4.53 8.06 12.30
N ALA A 184 5.44 8.74 11.62
CA ALA A 184 5.13 9.56 10.45
C ALA A 184 5.35 8.71 9.19
N VAL A 185 4.36 8.69 8.30
CA VAL A 185 4.50 8.12 6.95
C VAL A 185 4.63 9.28 5.98
N TYR A 186 5.80 9.44 5.42
CA TYR A 186 6.14 10.45 4.44
C TYR A 186 5.76 9.94 3.06
N ILE A 187 5.03 10.74 2.33
CA ILE A 187 4.50 10.40 1.01
C ILE A 187 4.98 11.45 0.02
N ALA A 188 5.60 11.01 -1.07
CA ALA A 188 5.91 11.81 -2.23
C ALA A 188 5.04 11.36 -3.42
N LEU A 189 4.25 12.27 -3.97
CA LEU A 189 3.39 12.06 -5.12
C LEU A 189 3.82 13.00 -6.24
N GLY A 190 4.21 12.46 -7.39
CA GLY A 190 4.66 13.21 -8.54
C GLY A 190 3.60 13.31 -9.64
N ILE A 191 3.68 14.38 -10.41
CA ILE A 191 3.05 14.54 -11.72
C ILE A 191 4.18 14.70 -12.72
N ASP A 192 4.30 13.78 -13.67
CA ASP A 192 5.32 13.82 -14.71
C ASP A 192 5.03 14.92 -15.76
N MET A 193 5.93 15.06 -16.71
CA MET A 193 5.80 16.06 -17.80
C MET A 193 4.64 15.77 -18.76
N ASN A 194 4.03 14.59 -18.69
CA ASN A 194 2.86 14.18 -19.47
C ASN A 194 1.53 14.34 -18.69
N GLY A 195 1.57 14.90 -17.47
CA GLY A 195 0.41 15.06 -16.59
C GLY A 195 -0.02 13.76 -15.89
N LYS A 196 0.78 12.69 -15.91
CA LYS A 196 0.46 11.43 -15.27
C LYS A 196 0.92 11.46 -13.79
N LYS A 197 0.03 11.00 -12.91
CA LYS A 197 0.32 10.87 -11.48
C LYS A 197 1.06 9.59 -11.17
N ASP A 198 2.05 9.67 -10.27
CA ASP A 198 2.75 8.52 -9.69
C ASP A 198 3.03 8.74 -8.20
N VAL A 199 2.97 7.67 -7.41
CA VAL A 199 3.42 7.69 -6.01
C VAL A 199 4.91 7.34 -5.98
N LEU A 200 5.77 8.33 -5.79
CA LEU A 200 7.22 8.18 -5.87
C LEU A 200 7.79 7.36 -4.72
N GLY A 201 7.13 7.37 -3.57
CA GLY A 201 7.51 6.54 -2.43
C GLY A 201 6.69 6.85 -1.18
N MET A 202 6.75 5.90 -0.22
CA MET A 202 6.18 6.00 1.12
C MET A 202 7.22 5.53 2.13
N TYR A 203 7.58 6.38 3.09
CA TYR A 203 8.67 6.12 4.01
C TYR A 203 8.17 6.25 5.45
N VAL A 204 8.37 5.20 6.25
CA VAL A 204 7.99 5.21 7.67
C VAL A 204 9.15 5.76 8.49
N GLY A 205 8.89 6.80 9.28
CA GLY A 205 9.88 7.44 10.15
C GLY A 205 9.34 7.69 11.55
N GLU A 206 10.25 7.99 12.49
CA GLU A 206 9.84 8.22 13.88
C GLU A 206 9.06 9.51 14.06
N ASN A 207 9.62 10.61 13.55
CA ASN A 207 9.03 11.94 13.65
C ASN A 207 9.22 12.69 12.36
N GLU A 208 8.29 13.59 12.06
CA GLU A 208 8.43 14.51 10.94
C GLU A 208 9.59 15.46 11.17
N SER A 209 10.61 15.40 10.30
CA SER A 209 11.80 16.23 10.39
C SER A 209 12.37 16.59 9.02
N ALA A 210 12.98 17.78 8.92
CA ALA A 210 13.66 18.21 7.71
C ALA A 210 14.82 17.28 7.31
N LYS A 211 15.53 16.69 8.29
CA LYS A 211 16.61 15.73 8.03
C LYS A 211 16.10 14.47 7.34
N PHE A 212 14.92 13.97 7.72
CA PHE A 212 14.34 12.80 7.10
C PHE A 212 13.87 13.14 5.67
N TRP A 213 13.25 14.32 5.47
CA TRP A 213 12.91 14.81 4.14
C TRP A 213 14.14 14.94 3.24
N LEU A 214 15.26 15.42 3.75
CA LEU A 214 16.54 15.47 3.00
C LEU A 214 16.96 14.06 2.53
N SER A 215 16.81 13.04 3.37
CA SER A 215 17.12 11.65 2.98
C SER A 215 16.19 11.15 1.88
N ILE A 216 14.90 11.52 1.92
CA ILE A 216 13.94 11.19 0.87
C ILE A 216 14.31 11.87 -0.45
N MET A 217 14.66 13.17 -0.43
CA MET A 217 15.08 13.89 -1.64
C MET A 217 16.31 13.23 -2.28
N ASN A 218 17.33 12.90 -1.48
CA ASN A 218 18.49 12.16 -1.98
C ASN A 218 18.10 10.77 -2.53
N GLY A 219 17.16 10.09 -1.89
CA GLY A 219 16.61 8.83 -2.38
C GLY A 219 15.93 8.96 -3.74
N LEU A 220 15.15 10.03 -3.98
CA LEU A 220 14.54 10.31 -5.28
C LEU A 220 15.64 10.57 -6.34
N LYS A 221 16.65 11.35 -6.00
CA LYS A 221 17.79 11.63 -6.88
C LYS A 221 18.55 10.35 -7.27
N ASN A 222 18.83 9.48 -6.30
CA ASN A 222 19.50 8.20 -6.56
C ASN A 222 18.68 7.25 -7.44
N ARG A 223 17.36 7.45 -7.52
CA ARG A 223 16.43 6.69 -8.37
C ARG A 223 16.21 7.32 -9.75
N GLY A 224 16.98 8.35 -10.10
CA GLY A 224 17.01 8.97 -11.43
C GLY A 224 16.27 10.30 -11.54
N VAL A 225 15.67 10.84 -10.48
CA VAL A 225 15.02 12.16 -10.55
C VAL A 225 16.11 13.24 -10.61
N GLU A 226 16.29 13.84 -11.77
CA GLU A 226 17.28 14.89 -11.97
C GLU A 226 16.74 16.28 -11.62
N ASP A 227 15.43 16.53 -11.89
CA ASP A 227 14.82 17.82 -11.63
C ASP A 227 13.35 17.71 -11.19
N ILE A 228 12.92 18.65 -10.36
CA ILE A 228 11.56 18.87 -9.92
C ILE A 228 11.24 20.33 -10.17
N LEU A 229 10.28 20.64 -11.06
CA LEU A 229 10.01 22.04 -11.39
C LEU A 229 9.31 22.74 -10.21
N ILE A 230 8.30 22.13 -9.61
CA ILE A 230 7.55 22.71 -8.49
C ILE A 230 7.41 21.65 -7.38
N ALA A 231 7.80 22.00 -6.16
CA ALA A 231 7.58 21.18 -4.96
C ALA A 231 6.47 21.81 -4.10
N CYS A 232 5.36 21.09 -3.92
CA CYS A 232 4.26 21.51 -3.07
C CYS A 232 4.37 20.83 -1.70
N VAL A 233 4.58 21.62 -0.65
CA VAL A 233 4.90 21.14 0.70
C VAL A 233 4.01 21.79 1.76
N ASP A 234 3.92 21.19 2.94
CA ASP A 234 3.37 21.86 4.10
C ASP A 234 4.40 22.82 4.73
N GLY A 235 3.99 23.59 5.73
CA GLY A 235 4.82 24.62 6.35
C GLY A 235 5.83 24.09 7.38
N LEU A 236 6.41 22.90 7.20
CA LEU A 236 7.42 22.37 8.11
C LEU A 236 8.72 23.16 8.03
N ASN A 237 9.22 23.62 9.18
CA ASN A 237 10.48 24.34 9.27
C ASN A 237 11.66 23.50 8.76
N GLY A 238 12.49 24.11 7.91
CA GLY A 238 13.68 23.47 7.32
C GLY A 238 13.38 22.57 6.10
N PHE A 239 12.11 22.43 5.70
CA PHE A 239 11.76 21.69 4.50
C PHE A 239 12.23 22.37 3.21
N PRO A 240 12.02 23.70 3.01
CA PRO A 240 12.57 24.40 1.86
C PRO A 240 14.08 24.19 1.70
N GLN A 241 14.85 24.31 2.77
CA GLN A 241 16.29 24.11 2.76
C GLN A 241 16.68 22.68 2.39
N ALA A 242 15.90 21.68 2.82
CA ALA A 242 16.14 20.29 2.45
C ALA A 242 15.91 20.05 0.94
N ILE A 243 14.93 20.71 0.34
CA ILE A 243 14.66 20.64 -1.12
C ILE A 243 15.77 21.37 -1.88
N GLU A 244 16.07 22.61 -1.52
CA GLU A 244 17.11 23.44 -2.17
C GLU A 244 18.49 22.78 -2.15
N ALA A 245 18.81 22.03 -1.10
CA ALA A 245 20.10 21.32 -0.99
C ALA A 245 20.26 20.21 -2.05
N VAL A 246 19.18 19.61 -2.54
CA VAL A 246 19.20 18.50 -3.52
C VAL A 246 18.77 18.97 -4.90
N TYR A 247 17.74 19.83 -4.94
CA TYR A 247 17.13 20.38 -6.15
C TYR A 247 17.11 21.91 -6.11
N PRO A 248 18.24 22.58 -6.35
CA PRO A 248 18.40 24.04 -6.14
C PRO A 248 17.58 24.89 -7.13
N LYS A 249 17.08 24.31 -8.21
CA LYS A 249 16.25 25.02 -9.20
C LYS A 249 14.76 24.87 -8.97
N THR A 250 14.36 24.00 -8.02
CA THR A 250 12.96 23.73 -7.72
C THR A 250 12.28 24.95 -7.13
N GLU A 251 11.15 25.34 -7.70
CA GLU A 251 10.29 26.34 -7.08
C GLU A 251 9.43 25.69 -5.98
N ILE A 252 9.46 26.29 -4.79
CA ILE A 252 8.75 25.76 -3.63
C ILE A 252 7.43 26.48 -3.46
N GLN A 253 6.33 25.74 -3.45
CA GLN A 253 5.01 26.22 -3.11
C GLN A 253 4.56 25.66 -1.76
N GLN A 254 4.46 26.52 -0.76
CA GLN A 254 3.89 26.13 0.51
C GLN A 254 2.34 26.05 0.41
N CYS A 255 1.77 25.01 1.00
CA CYS A 255 0.33 24.77 0.95
C CYS A 255 -0.49 25.87 1.63
N ILE A 256 -1.29 26.58 0.87
CA ILE A 256 -2.18 27.64 1.36
C ILE A 256 -3.22 27.10 2.38
N ILE A 257 -3.73 25.90 2.16
CA ILE A 257 -4.71 25.26 3.07
C ILE A 257 -4.09 24.98 4.44
N HIS A 258 -2.85 24.48 4.49
CA HIS A 258 -2.13 24.30 5.75
C HIS A 258 -1.87 25.66 6.45
N GLN A 259 -1.46 26.67 5.70
CA GLN A 259 -1.27 28.02 6.22
C GLN A 259 -2.56 28.60 6.83
N ILE A 260 -3.71 28.42 6.16
CA ILE A 260 -5.03 28.82 6.67
C ILE A 260 -5.38 28.06 7.96
N ARG A 261 -5.21 26.73 7.97
CA ARG A 261 -5.47 25.90 9.16
C ARG A 261 -4.63 26.36 10.36
N ASN A 262 -3.35 26.65 10.13
CA ASN A 262 -2.45 27.19 11.16
C ASN A 262 -2.91 28.57 11.64
N SER A 263 -3.33 29.43 10.72
CA SER A 263 -3.85 30.78 11.04
C SER A 263 -5.09 30.73 11.91
N THR A 264 -5.98 29.77 11.70
CA THR A 264 -7.28 29.69 12.39
C THR A 264 -7.24 28.90 13.69
N LYS A 265 -6.15 28.16 13.96
CA LYS A 265 -6.01 27.25 15.10
C LYS A 265 -6.32 27.89 16.46
N PHE A 266 -5.99 29.17 16.62
CA PHE A 266 -6.14 29.90 17.87
C PHE A 266 -7.12 31.08 17.77
N VAL A 267 -7.90 31.14 16.69
CA VAL A 267 -8.92 32.19 16.48
C VAL A 267 -10.21 31.84 17.20
N SER A 268 -10.83 32.83 17.87
CA SER A 268 -12.09 32.58 18.53
C SER A 268 -13.20 32.25 17.52
N TYR A 269 -14.13 31.38 17.91
CA TYR A 269 -15.20 30.89 17.03
C TYR A 269 -16.02 32.04 16.37
N LYS A 270 -16.28 33.13 17.12
CA LYS A 270 -17.02 34.28 16.61
C LYS A 270 -16.31 35.04 15.48
N ASP A 271 -14.99 34.97 15.43
CA ASP A 271 -14.17 35.70 14.45
C ASP A 271 -13.79 34.85 13.24
N ILE A 272 -13.77 33.49 13.36
CA ILE A 272 -13.29 32.57 12.34
C ILE A 272 -13.91 32.87 10.96
N LYS A 273 -15.23 33.03 10.88
CA LYS A 273 -15.92 33.21 9.60
C LYS A 273 -15.50 34.52 8.90
N LYS A 274 -15.34 35.61 9.68
CA LYS A 274 -14.95 36.94 9.14
C LYS A 274 -13.48 36.92 8.74
N LEU A 275 -12.60 36.39 9.60
CA LEU A 275 -11.19 36.29 9.36
C LEU A 275 -10.87 35.39 8.11
N MET A 276 -11.57 34.28 7.96
CA MET A 276 -11.47 33.43 6.78
C MET A 276 -11.90 34.13 5.50
N ALA A 277 -12.95 34.99 5.57
CA ALA A 277 -13.38 35.77 4.42
C ALA A 277 -12.31 36.79 4.00
N ASP A 278 -11.68 37.45 4.96
CA ASP A 278 -10.59 38.41 4.68
C ASP A 278 -9.33 37.70 4.16
N LEU A 279 -8.92 36.57 4.76
CA LEU A 279 -7.82 35.75 4.21
C LEU A 279 -8.09 35.28 2.80
N LYS A 280 -9.37 35.00 2.44
CA LYS A 280 -9.73 34.59 1.10
C LYS A 280 -9.39 35.67 0.06
N LEU A 281 -9.52 36.95 0.39
CA LEU A 281 -9.15 38.05 -0.50
C LEU A 281 -7.65 38.01 -0.83
N VAL A 282 -6.80 37.64 0.14
CA VAL A 282 -5.36 37.49 -0.04
C VAL A 282 -5.03 36.37 -1.04
N TYR A 283 -5.44 35.12 -0.72
CA TYR A 283 -5.00 33.97 -1.51
C TYR A 283 -5.79 33.75 -2.80
N ALA A 284 -6.96 34.36 -2.97
CA ALA A 284 -7.76 34.32 -4.18
C ALA A 284 -7.57 35.55 -5.07
N ALA A 285 -6.62 36.41 -4.75
CA ALA A 285 -6.31 37.60 -5.54
C ALA A 285 -5.85 37.23 -6.97
N PRO A 286 -6.14 38.06 -7.98
CA PRO A 286 -5.74 37.80 -9.36
C PRO A 286 -4.24 37.93 -9.57
N THR A 287 -3.56 38.82 -8.84
CA THR A 287 -2.13 39.09 -8.93
C THR A 287 -1.46 39.09 -7.56
N GLU A 288 -0.16 38.87 -7.51
CA GLU A 288 0.63 38.93 -6.28
C GLU A 288 0.57 40.32 -5.63
N GLU A 289 0.61 41.41 -6.44
CA GLU A 289 0.51 42.78 -5.97
C GLU A 289 -0.84 43.02 -5.24
N THR A 290 -1.94 42.57 -5.85
CA THR A 290 -3.26 42.64 -5.20
C THR A 290 -3.29 41.85 -3.89
N ALA A 291 -2.69 40.65 -3.89
CA ALA A 291 -2.62 39.81 -2.72
C ALA A 291 -1.85 40.47 -1.55
N LEU A 292 -0.73 41.12 -1.85
CA LEU A 292 0.04 41.87 -0.85
C LEU A 292 -0.77 43.05 -0.29
N ASN A 293 -1.47 43.78 -1.13
CA ASN A 293 -2.35 44.87 -0.67
C ASN A 293 -3.46 44.37 0.27
N GLU A 294 -4.08 43.23 -0.09
CA GLU A 294 -5.11 42.60 0.77
C GLU A 294 -4.51 42.05 2.07
N LEU A 295 -3.24 41.63 2.07
CA LEU A 295 -2.53 41.16 3.26
C LEU A 295 -2.25 42.35 4.23
N GLU A 296 -1.92 43.53 3.71
CA GLU A 296 -1.78 44.73 4.55
C GLU A 296 -3.12 45.20 5.13
N LEU A 297 -4.20 45.14 4.33
CA LEU A 297 -5.55 45.42 4.83
C LEU A 297 -6.00 44.41 5.91
N PHE A 298 -5.61 43.14 5.74
CA PHE A 298 -5.82 42.11 6.76
C PHE A 298 -5.08 42.44 8.06
N LYS A 299 -3.82 42.93 7.97
CA LYS A 299 -3.04 43.37 9.13
C LYS A 299 -3.73 44.47 9.88
N ASP A 300 -4.11 45.56 9.19
CA ASP A 300 -4.78 46.71 9.82
C ASP A 300 -6.03 46.31 10.59
N LYS A 301 -6.74 45.30 10.12
CA LYS A 301 -7.98 44.81 10.72
C LYS A 301 -7.78 43.83 11.88
N TRP A 302 -6.78 42.96 11.79
CA TRP A 302 -6.68 41.79 12.68
C TRP A 302 -5.42 41.76 13.54
N ASP A 303 -4.36 42.53 13.23
CA ASP A 303 -3.06 42.43 13.91
C ASP A 303 -3.14 42.73 15.40
N SER A 304 -3.98 43.71 15.80
CA SER A 304 -4.22 44.04 17.22
C SER A 304 -4.75 42.84 18.03
N LYS A 305 -5.45 41.91 17.37
CA LYS A 305 -6.08 40.77 18.05
C LYS A 305 -5.38 39.46 17.80
N TYR A 306 -4.82 39.24 16.59
CA TYR A 306 -4.19 38.05 16.15
C TYR A 306 -2.86 38.31 15.41
N PRO A 307 -1.85 38.95 16.05
CA PRO A 307 -0.65 39.45 15.40
C PRO A 307 0.21 38.32 14.73
N LYS A 308 0.11 37.11 15.26
CA LYS A 308 0.87 35.96 14.72
C LYS A 308 0.42 35.55 13.32
N ILE A 309 -0.81 35.87 12.91
CA ILE A 309 -1.34 35.45 11.61
C ILE A 309 -0.67 36.25 10.51
N TYR A 310 -0.73 37.59 10.54
CA TYR A 310 -0.06 38.42 9.56
C TYR A 310 1.41 38.11 9.50
N LYS A 311 2.10 38.07 10.65
CA LYS A 311 3.52 37.75 10.72
C LYS A 311 3.81 36.40 10.02
N SER A 312 3.05 35.35 10.27
CA SER A 312 3.25 34.05 9.64
C SER A 312 3.06 34.07 8.11
N TRP A 313 2.09 34.83 7.61
CA TRP A 313 1.89 34.98 6.17
C TRP A 313 3.01 35.81 5.53
N HIS A 314 3.42 36.89 6.17
CA HIS A 314 4.50 37.76 5.68
C HIS A 314 5.87 37.03 5.67
N ASP A 315 6.22 36.37 6.76
CA ASP A 315 7.51 35.66 6.89
C ASP A 315 7.65 34.49 5.88
N ASN A 316 6.54 33.87 5.49
CA ASN A 316 6.51 32.77 4.51
C ASN A 316 6.08 33.21 3.11
N TRP A 317 5.93 34.53 2.86
CA TRP A 317 5.36 35.03 1.61
C TRP A 317 6.07 34.50 0.36
N ALA A 318 7.40 34.47 0.36
CA ALA A 318 8.18 34.02 -0.77
C ALA A 318 7.83 32.59 -1.26
N THR A 319 7.44 31.68 -0.32
CA THR A 319 7.03 30.32 -0.64
C THR A 319 5.52 30.17 -0.77
N LEU A 320 4.74 31.06 -0.15
CA LEU A 320 3.28 31.07 -0.28
C LEU A 320 2.83 31.67 -1.60
N SER A 321 3.53 32.67 -2.14
CA SER A 321 3.14 33.42 -3.36
C SER A 321 3.62 32.79 -4.65
N THR A 322 4.40 31.70 -4.60
CA THR A 322 4.96 31.05 -5.79
C THR A 322 3.96 30.77 -6.89
N TYR A 323 2.73 30.35 -6.53
CA TYR A 323 1.68 30.05 -7.50
C TYR A 323 1.23 31.25 -8.37
N PHE A 324 1.45 32.50 -7.93
CA PHE A 324 1.11 33.68 -8.73
C PHE A 324 1.93 33.80 -10.02
N LYS A 325 3.10 33.17 -10.08
CA LYS A 325 3.96 33.12 -11.28
C LYS A 325 3.36 32.31 -12.44
N TYR A 326 2.34 31.49 -12.15
CA TYR A 326 1.82 30.52 -13.09
C TYR A 326 0.41 30.87 -13.61
N PRO A 327 0.00 30.35 -14.78
CA PRO A 327 -1.37 30.46 -15.29
C PRO A 327 -2.40 29.83 -14.32
N GLU A 328 -3.66 30.27 -14.43
CA GLU A 328 -4.72 29.87 -13.51
C GLU A 328 -4.90 28.34 -13.36
N ALA A 329 -4.76 27.60 -14.47
CA ALA A 329 -4.86 26.13 -14.46
C ALA A 329 -3.79 25.50 -13.55
N VAL A 330 -2.53 25.94 -13.69
CA VAL A 330 -1.43 25.48 -12.84
C VAL A 330 -1.60 25.96 -11.40
N ARG A 331 -2.04 27.23 -11.19
CA ARG A 331 -2.32 27.74 -9.84
C ARG A 331 -3.29 26.84 -9.09
N ARG A 332 -4.40 26.43 -9.71
CA ARG A 332 -5.40 25.55 -9.11
C ARG A 332 -4.83 24.20 -8.68
N LEU A 333 -3.81 23.73 -9.39
CA LEU A 333 -3.16 22.47 -9.10
C LEU A 333 -2.23 22.59 -7.86
N ILE A 334 -1.45 23.67 -7.77
CA ILE A 334 -0.32 23.78 -6.85
C ILE A 334 -0.61 24.57 -5.56
N TYR A 335 -1.55 25.54 -5.55
CA TYR A 335 -1.82 26.31 -4.34
C TYR A 335 -2.51 25.51 -3.24
N THR A 336 -3.07 24.34 -3.60
CA THR A 336 -3.63 23.36 -2.66
C THR A 336 -2.93 22.03 -2.81
N THR A 337 -2.84 21.29 -1.72
CA THR A 337 -2.35 19.91 -1.75
C THR A 337 -3.48 18.91 -2.00
N ASN A 338 -4.53 19.28 -2.74
CA ASN A 338 -5.70 18.44 -2.98
C ASN A 338 -5.36 17.08 -3.58
N ALA A 339 -4.34 17.02 -4.44
CA ALA A 339 -3.90 15.77 -5.05
C ALA A 339 -3.43 14.76 -3.99
N ILE A 340 -2.51 15.18 -3.11
CA ILE A 340 -1.98 14.33 -2.04
C ILE A 340 -2.98 14.19 -0.88
N GLU A 341 -3.76 15.23 -0.55
CA GLU A 341 -4.82 15.10 0.46
C GLU A 341 -5.91 14.10 0.04
N GLY A 342 -6.27 14.08 -1.24
CA GLY A 342 -7.20 13.10 -1.81
C GLY A 342 -6.66 11.67 -1.69
N PHE A 343 -5.38 11.48 -1.99
CA PHE A 343 -4.69 10.22 -1.82
C PHE A 343 -4.62 9.80 -0.34
N ASN A 344 -4.19 10.70 0.54
CA ASN A 344 -4.12 10.48 1.98
C ASN A 344 -5.48 10.12 2.59
N ARG A 345 -6.57 10.72 2.09
CA ARG A 345 -7.94 10.39 2.51
C ARG A 345 -8.31 8.96 2.14
N GLN A 346 -7.91 8.49 0.96
CA GLN A 346 -8.15 7.11 0.53
C GLN A 346 -7.33 6.12 1.37
N LEU A 347 -6.06 6.40 1.66
CA LEU A 347 -5.25 5.62 2.59
C LEU A 347 -5.88 5.55 3.98
N ARG A 348 -6.32 6.69 4.54
CA ARG A 348 -7.00 6.74 5.84
C ARG A 348 -8.31 5.96 5.86
N LYS A 349 -9.04 5.90 4.74
CA LYS A 349 -10.27 5.09 4.64
C LYS A 349 -9.96 3.60 4.84
N VAL A 350 -8.88 3.10 4.24
CA VAL A 350 -8.44 1.71 4.38
C VAL A 350 -7.90 1.42 5.78
N THR A 351 -7.15 2.36 6.36
CA THR A 351 -6.50 2.18 7.68
C THR A 351 -7.40 2.52 8.87
N LYS A 352 -8.61 3.03 8.64
CA LYS A 352 -9.52 3.52 9.69
C LYS A 352 -9.91 2.46 10.73
N SER A 353 -10.02 1.20 10.32
CA SER A 353 -10.33 0.06 11.20
C SER A 353 -9.18 -0.30 12.13
N LYS A 354 -7.94 0.10 11.80
CA LYS A 354 -6.74 -0.20 12.59
C LYS A 354 -6.29 1.01 13.39
N THR A 355 -6.54 0.99 14.67
CA THR A 355 -6.09 2.07 15.59
C THR A 355 -4.59 1.98 15.87
N VAL A 356 -4.01 0.76 15.90
CA VAL A 356 -2.60 0.49 16.14
C VAL A 356 -2.14 -0.62 15.21
N PHE A 357 -1.02 -0.42 14.54
CA PHE A 357 -0.36 -1.45 13.72
C PHE A 357 0.61 -2.29 14.56
N PRO A 358 0.71 -3.62 14.32
CA PRO A 358 1.64 -4.48 15.07
C PRO A 358 3.12 -4.12 14.87
N SER A 359 3.49 -3.63 13.68
CA SER A 359 4.87 -3.24 13.32
C SER A 359 4.89 -2.22 12.19
N ASP A 360 6.04 -1.58 11.96
CA ASP A 360 6.27 -0.68 10.82
C ASP A 360 6.08 -1.43 9.48
N ASP A 361 6.49 -2.70 9.39
CA ASP A 361 6.29 -3.54 8.21
C ASP A 361 4.81 -3.81 7.95
N SER A 362 4.01 -4.09 9.00
CA SER A 362 2.56 -4.28 8.85
C SER A 362 1.87 -3.03 8.34
N LEU A 363 2.30 -1.85 8.79
CA LEU A 363 1.83 -0.56 8.28
C LEU A 363 2.22 -0.39 6.81
N LEU A 364 3.49 -0.62 6.47
CA LEU A 364 4.01 -0.43 5.12
C LEU A 364 3.36 -1.38 4.11
N LYS A 365 3.17 -2.66 4.44
CA LYS A 365 2.46 -3.64 3.61
C LYS A 365 1.05 -3.16 3.26
N MET A 366 0.29 -2.74 4.28
CA MET A 366 -1.08 -2.28 4.07
C MET A 366 -1.14 -1.02 3.21
N LEU A 367 -0.27 -0.04 3.47
CA LEU A 367 -0.21 1.19 2.70
C LEU A 367 0.19 0.92 1.24
N TYR A 368 1.14 0.01 1.00
CA TYR A 368 1.53 -0.39 -0.35
C TYR A 368 0.36 -1.02 -1.11
N LEU A 369 -0.30 -2.01 -0.54
CA LEU A 369 -1.43 -2.68 -1.18
C LEU A 369 -2.60 -1.70 -1.45
N ALA A 370 -2.89 -0.82 -0.47
CA ALA A 370 -3.88 0.23 -0.67
C ALA A 370 -3.48 1.19 -1.80
N THR A 371 -2.19 1.56 -1.88
CA THR A 371 -1.66 2.39 -2.96
C THR A 371 -1.84 1.73 -4.32
N MET A 372 -1.51 0.45 -4.45
CA MET A 372 -1.70 -0.30 -5.70
C MET A 372 -3.18 -0.33 -6.13
N ASP A 373 -4.12 -0.48 -5.20
CA ASP A 373 -5.55 -0.46 -5.50
C ASP A 373 -6.06 0.94 -5.88
N ILE A 374 -5.56 1.98 -5.22
CA ILE A 374 -5.90 3.39 -5.51
C ILE A 374 -5.37 3.80 -6.89
N THR A 375 -4.11 3.50 -7.19
CA THR A 375 -3.43 3.94 -8.42
C THR A 375 -3.94 3.24 -9.67
N LYS A 376 -4.51 2.03 -9.56
CA LYS A 376 -5.23 1.38 -10.68
C LYS A 376 -6.31 2.27 -11.31
N LYS A 377 -6.89 3.17 -10.53
CA LYS A 377 -7.94 4.09 -11.00
C LYS A 377 -7.39 5.36 -11.67
N TRP A 378 -6.08 5.59 -11.62
CA TRP A 378 -5.44 6.76 -12.22
C TRP A 378 -5.13 6.57 -13.71
N THR A 379 -5.22 5.35 -14.22
CA THR A 379 -4.99 5.04 -15.63
C THR A 379 -6.05 5.73 -16.49
N GLY A 380 -5.65 6.76 -17.24
CA GLY A 380 -6.49 7.48 -18.21
C GLY A 380 -6.88 8.91 -17.86
N HIS A 381 -6.60 9.41 -16.66
CA HIS A 381 -6.81 10.82 -16.31
C HIS A 381 -5.48 11.58 -16.37
N ARG A 382 -5.25 12.30 -17.48
CA ARG A 382 -4.21 13.33 -17.55
C ARG A 382 -4.65 14.53 -16.71
N GLN A 383 -3.71 15.17 -16.02
CA GLN A 383 -3.91 16.52 -15.48
C GLN A 383 -3.47 17.47 -16.60
N ASP A 384 -4.44 18.07 -17.29
CA ASP A 384 -4.18 19.06 -18.34
C ASP A 384 -3.59 20.33 -17.74
#